data_f2d9b939f9dcb78c120ff7b6216d3bd1
#
_entry.id   f2d9b939f9dcb78c120ff7b6216d3bd1
#
_cell.length_a   1.000
_cell.length_b   1.000
_cell.length_c   1.000
_cell.angle_alpha   90.00
_cell.angle_beta   90.00
_cell.angle_gamma   90.00
#
_symmetry.space_group_name_H-M   'P 1'
#
loop_
_entity.id
_entity.type
_entity.pdbx_description
1 polymer ?
#
loop_
_entity_poly.entity_id
_entity_poly.type
_entity_poly.pdbx_seq_one_letter_code
_entity_poly.pdbx_strand_id
1 'polypeptide(L)'
;AGMLTGSGQAANFFALFNICNAGDHIVSSSSIYGGTFNLISVTMAKMGITATFVSPDCTEEELNAAFQPNTKAVFGETIANPALTVLDIEKFANAAHAHGVPLIVDNTFATPVNCRPIEWGADIVTHSTTKYMDGHGATLGGAIVDGGKFDWMAHADKFPGLCTPDDSYHGITYAEHFGKEGAFITKATAQLMRDFGCVQSPINAYMLNLGLESLHVRMAR
;
A
#
# COMPACT_ATOMS: atom_id res chain seq x y z
N ALA A 1 -1.89 -11.62 4.72
CA ALA A 1 -0.72 -11.45 5.59
C ALA A 1 -0.53 -9.98 5.98
N GLY A 2 0.35 -9.69 6.96
CA GLY A 2 0.60 -8.30 7.36
C GLY A 2 1.97 -8.12 8.03
N MET A 3 2.43 -6.86 8.04
CA MET A 3 3.68 -6.47 8.72
C MET A 3 3.55 -5.08 9.34
N LEU A 4 4.32 -4.81 10.38
CA LEU A 4 4.46 -3.48 10.97
C LEU A 4 5.72 -2.79 10.42
N THR A 5 5.66 -1.47 10.33
CA THR A 5 6.78 -0.60 9.90
C THR A 5 6.96 0.56 10.88
N GLY A 6 8.10 1.24 10.83
CA GLY A 6 8.42 2.34 11.73
C GLY A 6 7.57 3.60 11.54
N SER A 7 6.81 3.71 10.45
CA SER A 7 5.90 4.83 10.19
C SER A 7 4.91 4.50 9.07
N GLY A 8 3.80 5.26 8.97
CA GLY A 8 2.88 5.15 7.85
C GLY A 8 3.54 5.46 6.51
N GLN A 9 4.47 6.41 6.48
CA GLN A 9 5.20 6.73 5.26
C GLN A 9 6.11 5.58 4.81
N ALA A 10 6.74 4.86 5.76
CA ALA A 10 7.49 3.64 5.44
C ALA A 10 6.56 2.54 4.91
N ALA A 11 5.34 2.42 5.45
CA ALA A 11 4.34 1.49 4.93
C ALA A 11 3.98 1.80 3.47
N ASN A 12 3.68 3.06 3.15
CA ASN A 12 3.37 3.47 1.78
C ASN A 12 4.56 3.28 0.84
N PHE A 13 5.77 3.65 1.28
CA PHE A 13 6.98 3.44 0.49
C PHE A 13 7.22 1.95 0.22
N PHE A 14 7.19 1.10 1.24
CA PHE A 14 7.41 -0.34 1.07
C PHE A 14 6.32 -0.98 0.22
N ALA A 15 5.05 -0.59 0.39
CA ALA A 15 3.97 -1.15 -0.42
C ALA A 15 4.17 -0.88 -1.91
N LEU A 16 4.62 0.31 -2.28
CA LEU A 16 4.86 0.69 -3.67
C LEU A 16 6.21 0.14 -4.17
N PHE A 17 7.29 0.35 -3.42
CA PHE A 17 8.64 -0.02 -3.84
C PHE A 17 8.85 -1.53 -3.91
N ASN A 18 8.04 -2.32 -3.22
CA ASN A 18 8.07 -3.78 -3.28
C ASN A 18 7.77 -4.35 -4.68
N ILE A 19 7.03 -3.60 -5.48
CA ILE A 19 6.53 -4.03 -6.80
C ILE A 19 6.89 -3.07 -7.93
N CYS A 20 7.47 -1.89 -7.62
CA CYS A 20 7.92 -0.91 -8.61
C CYS A 20 9.44 -0.83 -8.65
N ASN A 21 10.01 -0.78 -9.85
CA ASN A 21 11.42 -0.58 -10.12
C ASN A 21 11.64 0.71 -10.92
N ALA A 22 12.90 1.08 -11.15
CA ALA A 22 13.22 2.18 -12.06
C ALA A 22 12.65 1.91 -13.45
N GLY A 23 11.96 2.90 -14.01
CA GLY A 23 11.24 2.80 -15.29
C GLY A 23 9.77 2.42 -15.15
N ASP A 24 9.30 2.07 -13.94
CA ASP A 24 7.89 1.75 -13.70
C ASP A 24 7.02 3.00 -13.44
N HIS A 25 5.72 2.81 -13.48
CA HIS A 25 4.73 3.85 -13.36
C HIS A 25 3.65 3.50 -12.34
N ILE A 26 3.11 4.52 -11.66
CA ILE A 26 2.02 4.43 -10.68
C ILE A 26 0.88 5.33 -11.11
N VAL A 27 -0.36 4.86 -11.05
CA VAL A 27 -1.55 5.72 -11.09
C VAL A 27 -1.97 6.03 -9.66
N SER A 28 -2.15 7.29 -9.31
CA SER A 28 -2.53 7.68 -7.96
C SER A 28 -3.71 8.66 -7.96
N SER A 29 -4.59 8.53 -6.96
CA SER A 29 -5.50 9.64 -6.65
C SER A 29 -4.67 10.89 -6.33
N SER A 30 -5.11 12.05 -6.79
CA SER A 30 -4.50 13.34 -6.46
C SER A 30 -4.87 13.84 -5.06
N SER A 31 -5.98 13.32 -4.51
CA SER A 31 -6.43 13.62 -3.16
C SER A 31 -5.90 12.56 -2.19
N ILE A 32 -4.68 12.78 -1.71
CA ILE A 32 -3.99 11.93 -0.74
C ILE A 32 -3.18 12.81 0.22
N TYR A 33 -2.70 12.23 1.31
CA TYR A 33 -1.82 12.92 2.25
C TYR A 33 -0.61 13.57 1.54
N GLY A 34 -0.35 14.84 1.84
CA GLY A 34 0.72 15.62 1.18
C GLY A 34 2.10 14.99 1.26
N GLY A 35 2.42 14.27 2.36
CA GLY A 35 3.66 13.51 2.48
C GLY A 35 3.74 12.35 1.47
N THR A 36 2.64 11.64 1.23
CA THR A 36 2.57 10.55 0.25
C THR A 36 2.57 11.10 -1.18
N PHE A 37 1.89 12.22 -1.41
CA PHE A 37 1.99 12.91 -2.70
C PHE A 37 3.44 13.28 -3.03
N ASN A 38 4.16 13.87 -2.06
CA ASN A 38 5.58 14.19 -2.23
C ASN A 38 6.46 12.92 -2.39
N LEU A 39 6.15 11.86 -1.65
CA LEU A 39 6.85 10.57 -1.79
C LEU A 39 6.80 10.09 -3.24
N ILE A 40 5.59 10.02 -3.80
CA ILE A 40 5.35 9.49 -5.14
C ILE A 40 5.89 10.45 -6.20
N SER A 41 5.55 11.75 -6.13
CA SER A 41 5.86 12.71 -7.19
C SER A 41 7.32 13.20 -7.22
N VAL A 42 8.02 13.16 -6.08
CA VAL A 42 9.37 13.72 -5.96
C VAL A 42 10.39 12.66 -5.58
N THR A 43 10.16 11.95 -4.49
CA THR A 43 11.16 11.03 -3.95
C THR A 43 11.31 9.79 -4.83
N MET A 44 10.21 9.15 -5.19
CA MET A 44 10.23 7.96 -6.06
C MET A 44 10.60 8.34 -7.51
N ALA A 45 10.30 9.56 -7.96
CA ALA A 45 10.78 10.06 -9.25
C ALA A 45 12.31 10.09 -9.34
N LYS A 46 13.02 10.40 -8.25
CA LYS A 46 14.50 10.31 -8.19
C LYS A 46 15.01 8.87 -8.29
N MET A 47 14.16 7.89 -7.99
CA MET A 47 14.44 6.47 -8.14
C MET A 47 14.03 5.92 -9.51
N GLY A 48 13.58 6.82 -10.43
CA GLY A 48 13.17 6.46 -11.78
C GLY A 48 11.74 5.92 -11.87
N ILE A 49 10.92 6.06 -10.83
CA ILE A 49 9.51 5.65 -10.82
C ILE A 49 8.65 6.88 -11.09
N THR A 50 7.79 6.82 -12.11
CA THR A 50 6.92 7.91 -12.52
C THR A 50 5.48 7.72 -12.02
N ALA A 51 4.68 8.79 -12.03
CA ALA A 51 3.28 8.68 -11.62
C ALA A 51 2.37 9.61 -12.43
N THR A 52 1.13 9.17 -12.67
CA THR A 52 0.01 9.99 -13.12
C THR A 52 -0.99 10.14 -11.99
N PHE A 53 -1.34 11.39 -11.67
CA PHE A 53 -2.34 11.70 -10.66
C PHE A 53 -3.68 12.00 -11.32
N VAL A 54 -4.74 11.38 -10.81
CA VAL A 54 -6.12 11.57 -11.29
C VAL A 54 -7.00 12.11 -10.16
N SER A 55 -8.05 12.85 -10.52
CA SER A 55 -9.06 13.24 -9.52
C SER A 55 -9.72 12.00 -8.93
N PRO A 56 -10.04 11.94 -7.62
CA PRO A 56 -10.87 10.87 -7.07
C PRO A 56 -12.27 10.80 -7.72
N ASP A 57 -12.75 11.96 -8.24
CA ASP A 57 -14.04 12.08 -8.92
C ASP A 57 -13.93 11.90 -10.45
N CYS A 58 -12.76 11.46 -10.98
CA CYS A 58 -12.58 11.22 -12.41
C CYS A 58 -13.57 10.18 -12.94
N THR A 59 -13.91 10.28 -14.21
CA THR A 59 -14.70 9.23 -14.88
C THR A 59 -13.87 7.95 -15.03
N GLU A 60 -14.55 6.84 -15.34
CA GLU A 60 -13.85 5.57 -15.62
C GLU A 60 -12.93 5.70 -16.84
N GLU A 61 -13.32 6.46 -17.87
CA GLU A 61 -12.53 6.72 -19.07
C GLU A 61 -11.26 7.52 -18.73
N GLU A 62 -11.37 8.56 -17.91
CA GLU A 62 -10.23 9.35 -17.46
C GLU A 62 -9.27 8.52 -16.60
N LEU A 63 -9.82 7.67 -15.71
CA LEU A 63 -9.02 6.77 -14.90
C LEU A 63 -8.27 5.76 -15.77
N ASN A 64 -8.96 5.12 -16.71
CA ASN A 64 -8.34 4.15 -17.63
C ASN A 64 -7.29 4.80 -18.54
N ALA A 65 -7.51 6.04 -18.98
CA ALA A 65 -6.54 6.78 -19.79
C ALA A 65 -5.23 7.13 -19.06
N ALA A 66 -5.22 7.09 -17.73
CA ALA A 66 -4.03 7.33 -16.92
C ALA A 66 -3.03 6.16 -16.90
N PHE A 67 -3.47 4.96 -17.28
CA PHE A 67 -2.61 3.78 -17.27
C PHE A 67 -1.62 3.80 -18.45
N GLN A 68 -0.42 3.33 -18.18
CA GLN A 68 0.66 3.15 -19.14
C GLN A 68 1.06 1.66 -19.18
N PRO A 69 1.75 1.20 -20.24
CA PRO A 69 2.18 -0.20 -20.34
C PRO A 69 3.03 -0.66 -19.15
N ASN A 70 3.79 0.25 -18.55
CA ASN A 70 4.67 0.04 -17.39
C ASN A 70 4.00 0.37 -16.04
N THR A 71 2.69 0.59 -16.00
CA THR A 71 1.98 0.78 -14.73
C THR A 71 2.02 -0.49 -13.89
N LYS A 72 2.37 -0.35 -12.61
CA LYS A 72 2.53 -1.47 -11.66
C LYS A 72 1.58 -1.40 -10.47
N ALA A 73 1.05 -0.23 -10.14
CA ALA A 73 0.14 -0.07 -9.01
C ALA A 73 -0.83 1.08 -9.24
N VAL A 74 -1.99 0.96 -8.59
CA VAL A 74 -2.89 2.08 -8.32
C VAL A 74 -2.82 2.40 -6.84
N PHE A 75 -2.77 3.69 -6.49
CA PHE A 75 -2.71 4.14 -5.10
C PHE A 75 -3.83 5.13 -4.80
N GLY A 76 -4.45 5.00 -3.63
CA GLY A 76 -5.44 5.95 -3.13
C GLY A 76 -5.49 5.99 -1.62
N GLU A 77 -6.26 6.90 -1.08
CA GLU A 77 -6.51 7.06 0.36
C GLU A 77 -8.02 7.02 0.60
N THR A 78 -8.47 6.17 1.53
CA THR A 78 -9.92 5.96 1.79
C THR A 78 -10.64 7.26 2.09
N ILE A 79 -10.07 8.10 2.96
CA ILE A 79 -10.54 9.45 3.28
C ILE A 79 -9.32 10.37 3.20
N ALA A 80 -9.29 11.22 2.19
CA ALA A 80 -8.13 12.05 1.87
C ALA A 80 -7.82 13.12 2.92
N ASN A 81 -6.56 13.31 3.22
CA ASN A 81 -6.07 14.40 4.07
C ASN A 81 -5.39 15.49 3.21
N PRO A 82 -5.86 16.77 3.22
CA PRO A 82 -6.87 17.34 4.10
C PRO A 82 -8.28 17.45 3.50
N ALA A 83 -8.48 17.01 2.25
CA ALA A 83 -9.69 17.30 1.48
C ALA A 83 -10.95 16.59 2.01
N LEU A 84 -10.80 15.51 2.80
CA LEU A 84 -11.86 14.65 3.31
C LEU A 84 -12.70 13.99 2.19
N THR A 85 -12.18 13.97 0.98
CA THR A 85 -12.81 13.26 -0.14
C THR A 85 -12.74 11.76 0.09
N VAL A 86 -13.83 11.07 -0.11
CA VAL A 86 -13.92 9.60 0.01
C VAL A 86 -13.63 8.97 -1.34
N LEU A 87 -12.71 8.01 -1.37
CA LEU A 87 -12.37 7.28 -2.58
C LEU A 87 -13.44 6.25 -2.92
N ASP A 88 -13.87 6.21 -4.17
CA ASP A 88 -14.61 5.08 -4.72
C ASP A 88 -13.66 3.91 -4.96
N ILE A 89 -13.52 3.06 -3.93
CA ILE A 89 -12.57 1.96 -3.91
C ILE A 89 -12.90 0.94 -5.02
N GLU A 90 -14.16 0.63 -5.25
CA GLU A 90 -14.58 -0.34 -6.27
C GLU A 90 -14.24 0.14 -7.67
N LYS A 91 -14.46 1.41 -7.98
CA LYS A 91 -14.09 2.01 -9.27
C LYS A 91 -12.58 1.88 -9.51
N PHE A 92 -11.77 2.27 -8.54
CA PHE A 92 -10.31 2.19 -8.65
C PHE A 92 -9.80 0.75 -8.69
N ALA A 93 -10.40 -0.17 -7.94
CA ALA A 93 -10.06 -1.59 -7.96
C ALA A 93 -10.38 -2.23 -9.32
N ASN A 94 -11.57 -1.97 -9.85
CA ASN A 94 -11.98 -2.49 -11.16
C ASN A 94 -11.04 -2.02 -12.27
N ALA A 95 -10.68 -0.75 -12.29
CA ALA A 95 -9.70 -0.23 -13.24
C ALA A 95 -8.32 -0.87 -13.06
N ALA A 96 -7.82 -0.96 -11.81
CA ALA A 96 -6.54 -1.59 -11.51
C ALA A 96 -6.49 -3.05 -12.01
N HIS A 97 -7.49 -3.84 -11.67
CA HIS A 97 -7.58 -5.25 -12.06
C HIS A 97 -7.75 -5.44 -13.57
N ALA A 98 -8.51 -4.58 -14.25
CA ALA A 98 -8.62 -4.61 -15.71
C ALA A 98 -7.27 -4.40 -16.40
N HIS A 99 -6.36 -3.67 -15.78
CA HIS A 99 -5.00 -3.45 -16.25
C HIS A 99 -3.97 -4.43 -15.62
N GLY A 100 -4.42 -5.44 -14.85
CA GLY A 100 -3.57 -6.47 -14.24
C GLY A 100 -2.57 -5.92 -13.22
N VAL A 101 -2.97 -4.92 -12.43
CA VAL A 101 -2.17 -4.34 -11.35
C VAL A 101 -2.98 -4.25 -10.05
N PRO A 102 -2.33 -4.29 -8.86
CA PRO A 102 -3.03 -4.18 -7.58
C PRO A 102 -3.44 -2.75 -7.27
N LEU A 103 -4.54 -2.62 -6.49
CA LEU A 103 -4.93 -1.40 -5.80
C LEU A 103 -4.36 -1.41 -4.38
N ILE A 104 -3.62 -0.36 -4.04
CA ILE A 104 -3.08 -0.09 -2.70
C ILE A 104 -3.86 1.08 -2.10
N VAL A 105 -4.42 0.90 -0.90
CA VAL A 105 -5.22 1.94 -0.24
C VAL A 105 -4.66 2.28 1.14
N ASP A 106 -4.32 3.53 1.36
CA ASP A 106 -4.04 4.05 2.70
C ASP A 106 -5.37 4.26 3.44
N ASN A 107 -5.59 3.47 4.50
CA ASN A 107 -6.82 3.44 5.27
C ASN A 107 -6.65 4.06 6.68
N THR A 108 -5.72 5.00 6.80
CA THR A 108 -5.34 5.59 8.09
C THR A 108 -6.51 6.24 8.80
N PHE A 109 -7.31 7.07 8.11
CA PHE A 109 -8.40 7.82 8.75
C PHE A 109 -9.60 6.96 9.07
N ALA A 110 -10.02 6.11 8.15
CA ALA A 110 -11.18 5.25 8.37
C ALA A 110 -10.90 4.17 9.41
N THR A 111 -9.68 3.67 9.50
CA THR A 111 -9.29 2.48 10.26
C THR A 111 -10.08 1.24 9.84
N PRO A 112 -9.69 0.03 10.24
CA PRO A 112 -10.46 -1.16 9.89
C PRO A 112 -11.84 -1.25 10.60
N VAL A 113 -12.14 -0.31 11.50
CA VAL A 113 -13.46 -0.22 12.14
C VAL A 113 -14.49 0.37 11.19
N ASN A 114 -14.17 1.49 10.54
CA ASN A 114 -15.11 2.18 9.66
C ASN A 114 -15.05 1.72 8.20
N CYS A 115 -13.89 1.25 7.75
CA CYS A 115 -13.72 0.73 6.39
C CYS A 115 -12.67 -0.38 6.36
N ARG A 116 -12.97 -1.45 5.63
CA ARG A 116 -12.04 -2.53 5.31
C ARG A 116 -11.88 -2.60 3.78
N PRO A 117 -10.94 -1.85 3.20
CA PRO A 117 -10.81 -1.70 1.74
C PRO A 117 -10.70 -3.02 0.98
N ILE A 118 -10.14 -4.08 1.60
CA ILE A 118 -10.05 -5.43 1.00
C ILE A 118 -11.43 -6.02 0.68
N GLU A 119 -12.47 -5.64 1.43
CA GLU A 119 -13.84 -6.08 1.17
C GLU A 119 -14.45 -5.36 -0.05
N TRP A 120 -13.87 -4.23 -0.45
CA TRP A 120 -14.26 -3.37 -1.57
C TRP A 120 -13.34 -3.48 -2.79
N GLY A 121 -12.45 -4.48 -2.81
CA GLY A 121 -11.60 -4.77 -3.96
C GLY A 121 -10.15 -4.31 -3.85
N ALA A 122 -9.74 -3.60 -2.80
CA ALA A 122 -8.33 -3.31 -2.59
C ALA A 122 -7.54 -4.59 -2.33
N ASP A 123 -6.32 -4.66 -2.84
CA ASP A 123 -5.43 -5.80 -2.68
C ASP A 123 -4.52 -5.63 -1.47
N ILE A 124 -4.01 -4.41 -1.30
CA ILE A 124 -3.08 -4.07 -0.23
C ILE A 124 -3.60 -2.83 0.49
N VAL A 125 -3.54 -2.86 1.82
CA VAL A 125 -3.96 -1.75 2.67
C VAL A 125 -2.79 -1.30 3.52
N THR A 126 -2.56 0.01 3.56
CA THR A 126 -1.57 0.63 4.44
C THR A 126 -2.23 1.45 5.52
N HIS A 127 -1.55 1.62 6.63
CA HIS A 127 -1.97 2.46 7.73
C HIS A 127 -0.79 3.23 8.33
N SER A 128 -1.00 4.49 8.65
CA SER A 128 -0.22 5.14 9.69
C SER A 128 -0.83 4.77 11.06
N THR A 129 -0.23 3.80 11.73
CA THR A 129 -0.70 3.37 13.06
C THR A 129 -0.48 4.45 14.12
N THR A 130 0.35 5.46 13.80
CA THR A 130 0.58 6.69 14.57
C THR A 130 -0.71 7.44 14.92
N LYS A 131 -1.77 7.29 14.11
CA LYS A 131 -2.98 8.10 14.17
C LYS A 131 -4.04 7.44 15.06
N TYR A 132 -5.23 7.19 14.54
CA TYR A 132 -6.34 6.65 15.32
C TYR A 132 -6.08 5.25 15.89
N MET A 133 -5.24 4.43 15.27
CA MET A 133 -4.95 3.08 15.78
C MET A 133 -4.22 3.14 17.12
N ASP A 134 -3.18 3.97 17.26
CA ASP A 134 -2.56 4.29 18.56
C ASP A 134 -3.52 5.10 19.43
N GLY A 135 -4.06 6.20 18.87
CA GLY A 135 -5.09 7.03 19.49
C GLY A 135 -4.63 7.91 20.66
N HIS A 136 -3.37 7.83 21.06
CA HIS A 136 -2.82 8.52 22.23
C HIS A 136 -1.75 9.55 21.85
N GLY A 137 -1.34 9.61 20.58
CA GLY A 137 -0.25 10.48 20.14
C GLY A 137 1.10 10.13 20.78
N ALA A 138 1.25 8.89 21.20
CA ALA A 138 2.41 8.44 21.97
C ALA A 138 3.46 7.75 21.11
N THR A 139 3.09 7.16 19.97
CA THR A 139 3.99 6.32 19.17
C THR A 139 3.94 6.64 17.69
N LEU A 140 5.02 6.32 16.99
CA LEU A 140 5.08 6.29 15.56
C LEU A 140 5.02 4.84 15.06
N GLY A 141 4.32 4.61 13.95
CA GLY A 141 4.27 3.30 13.34
C GLY A 141 3.47 3.28 12.05
N GLY A 142 3.60 2.20 11.33
CA GLY A 142 2.83 1.88 10.15
C GLY A 142 2.48 0.41 10.09
N ALA A 143 1.53 0.07 9.24
CA ALA A 143 1.19 -1.32 8.95
C ALA A 143 0.90 -1.49 7.46
N ILE A 144 1.24 -2.66 6.95
CA ILE A 144 0.85 -3.12 5.61
C ILE A 144 0.06 -4.41 5.79
N VAL A 145 -1.11 -4.49 5.15
CA VAL A 145 -1.97 -5.68 5.13
C VAL A 145 -2.18 -6.08 3.68
N ASP A 146 -1.76 -7.29 3.34
CA ASP A 146 -2.02 -7.92 2.06
C ASP A 146 -3.26 -8.81 2.18
N GLY A 147 -4.25 -8.58 1.33
CA GLY A 147 -5.49 -9.34 1.24
C GLY A 147 -5.29 -10.77 0.74
N GLY A 148 -4.14 -11.05 0.13
CA GLY A 148 -3.81 -12.38 -0.41
C GLY A 148 -4.67 -12.81 -1.59
N LYS A 149 -5.29 -11.85 -2.29
CA LYS A 149 -6.22 -12.15 -3.39
C LYS A 149 -5.59 -11.92 -4.77
N PHE A 150 -4.65 -10.98 -4.89
CA PHE A 150 -4.03 -10.65 -6.16
C PHE A 150 -3.15 -11.82 -6.66
N ASP A 151 -3.41 -12.27 -7.88
CA ASP A 151 -2.67 -13.37 -8.47
C ASP A 151 -1.41 -12.87 -9.18
N TRP A 152 -0.30 -12.83 -8.45
CA TRP A 152 0.99 -12.36 -8.95
C TRP A 152 1.46 -13.19 -10.15
N MET A 153 1.25 -14.52 -10.13
CA MET A 153 1.69 -15.43 -11.19
C MET A 153 0.89 -15.24 -12.48
N ALA A 154 -0.39 -14.87 -12.40
CA ALA A 154 -1.19 -14.53 -13.57
C ALA A 154 -0.69 -13.26 -14.29
N HIS A 155 0.11 -12.44 -13.61
CA HIS A 155 0.69 -11.19 -14.11
C HIS A 155 2.22 -11.16 -13.96
N ALA A 156 2.87 -12.33 -14.11
CA ALA A 156 4.30 -12.50 -13.85
C ALA A 156 5.21 -11.59 -14.69
N ASP A 157 4.80 -11.27 -15.90
CA ASP A 157 5.48 -10.32 -16.78
C ASP A 157 5.56 -8.90 -16.20
N LYS A 158 4.55 -8.51 -15.41
CA LYS A 158 4.53 -7.21 -14.72
C LYS A 158 5.31 -7.22 -13.41
N PHE A 159 5.37 -8.35 -12.72
CA PHE A 159 5.94 -8.45 -11.38
C PHE A 159 7.10 -9.45 -11.28
N PRO A 160 8.16 -9.27 -12.11
CA PRO A 160 9.30 -10.20 -12.08
C PRO A 160 9.94 -10.31 -10.70
N GLY A 161 9.99 -9.23 -9.90
CA GLY A 161 10.54 -9.25 -8.55
C GLY A 161 9.82 -10.16 -7.55
N LEU A 162 8.60 -10.63 -7.88
CA LEU A 162 7.86 -11.63 -7.09
C LEU A 162 7.80 -13.00 -7.80
N CYS A 163 7.93 -13.02 -9.13
CA CYS A 163 7.61 -14.15 -9.97
C CYS A 163 8.83 -14.78 -10.67
N THR A 164 10.04 -14.29 -10.39
CA THR A 164 11.29 -14.89 -10.84
C THR A 164 12.23 -15.14 -9.66
N PRO A 165 13.26 -16.01 -9.81
CA PRO A 165 14.23 -16.24 -8.75
C PRO A 165 14.88 -14.94 -8.27
N ASP A 166 14.90 -14.72 -6.96
CA ASP A 166 15.49 -13.52 -6.34
C ASP A 166 16.83 -13.84 -5.68
N ASP A 167 17.90 -13.27 -6.22
CA ASP A 167 19.26 -13.46 -5.71
C ASP A 167 19.45 -12.93 -4.29
N SER A 168 18.61 -11.94 -3.87
CA SER A 168 18.67 -11.39 -2.51
C SER A 168 18.10 -12.33 -1.46
N TYR A 169 17.34 -13.36 -1.87
CA TYR A 169 16.75 -14.34 -0.96
C TYR A 169 16.91 -15.78 -1.49
N HIS A 170 18.16 -16.23 -1.58
CA HIS A 170 18.54 -17.61 -1.90
C HIS A 170 18.05 -18.13 -3.27
N GLY A 171 17.71 -17.24 -4.20
CA GLY A 171 17.23 -17.62 -5.53
C GLY A 171 15.82 -18.19 -5.55
N ILE A 172 15.00 -17.95 -4.51
CA ILE A 172 13.59 -18.39 -4.52
C ILE A 172 12.71 -17.46 -5.34
N THR A 173 11.62 -17.99 -5.87
CA THR A 173 10.52 -17.23 -6.45
C THR A 173 9.44 -17.04 -5.39
N TYR A 174 9.25 -15.81 -4.92
CA TYR A 174 8.34 -15.53 -3.80
C TYR A 174 6.92 -16.02 -4.05
N ALA A 175 6.36 -15.74 -5.24
CA ALA A 175 4.98 -16.10 -5.57
C ALA A 175 4.77 -17.61 -5.66
N GLU A 176 5.75 -18.37 -6.16
CA GLU A 176 5.69 -19.84 -6.19
C GLU A 176 5.84 -20.45 -4.80
N HIS A 177 6.75 -19.90 -3.99
CA HIS A 177 7.13 -20.48 -2.72
C HIS A 177 6.14 -20.16 -1.58
N PHE A 178 5.61 -18.94 -1.56
CA PHE A 178 4.74 -18.42 -0.49
C PHE A 178 3.29 -18.20 -0.94
N GLY A 179 2.97 -18.50 -2.21
CA GLY A 179 1.65 -18.27 -2.76
C GLY A 179 1.28 -16.77 -2.81
N LYS A 180 0.10 -16.49 -3.35
CA LYS A 180 -0.43 -15.12 -3.39
C LYS A 180 -0.70 -14.52 -2.01
N GLU A 181 -0.94 -15.37 -1.01
CA GLU A 181 -1.24 -14.97 0.36
C GLU A 181 -0.02 -14.51 1.15
N GLY A 182 1.18 -14.90 0.74
CA GLY A 182 2.40 -14.64 1.50
C GLY A 182 3.52 -13.92 0.74
N ALA A 183 3.55 -14.01 -0.59
CA ALA A 183 4.65 -13.53 -1.42
C ALA A 183 5.00 -12.05 -1.17
N PHE A 184 3.99 -11.19 -1.19
CA PHE A 184 4.18 -9.74 -1.06
C PHE A 184 4.79 -9.34 0.27
N ILE A 185 4.21 -9.81 1.38
CA ILE A 185 4.68 -9.48 2.75
C ILE A 185 6.02 -10.15 3.04
N THR A 186 6.23 -11.38 2.56
CA THR A 186 7.52 -12.05 2.74
C THR A 186 8.65 -11.28 2.05
N LYS A 187 8.45 -10.86 0.79
CA LYS A 187 9.45 -10.04 0.08
C LYS A 187 9.69 -8.70 0.78
N ALA A 188 8.62 -7.99 1.14
CA ALA A 188 8.73 -6.71 1.84
C ALA A 188 9.51 -6.85 3.16
N THR A 189 9.36 -7.96 3.88
CA THR A 189 10.07 -8.23 5.14
C THR A 189 11.50 -8.70 4.89
N ALA A 190 11.68 -9.69 4.03
CA ALA A 190 12.97 -10.36 3.82
C ALA A 190 13.97 -9.52 3.02
N GLN A 191 13.48 -8.58 2.22
CA GLN A 191 14.31 -7.69 1.41
C GLN A 191 14.23 -6.24 1.90
N LEU A 192 13.07 -5.57 1.79
CA LEU A 192 12.99 -4.14 2.04
C LEU A 192 13.23 -3.78 3.51
N MET A 193 12.57 -4.48 4.44
CA MET A 193 12.76 -4.22 5.87
C MET A 193 14.18 -4.56 6.31
N ARG A 194 14.75 -5.66 5.81
CA ARG A 194 16.13 -6.04 6.10
C ARG A 194 17.13 -4.98 5.62
N ASP A 195 16.95 -4.46 4.40
CA ASP A 195 17.95 -3.63 3.74
C ASP A 195 17.78 -2.13 4.08
N PHE A 196 16.54 -1.65 4.24
CA PHE A 196 16.24 -0.24 4.56
C PHE A 196 15.94 0.00 6.05
N GLY A 197 15.71 -1.05 6.82
CA GLY A 197 15.29 -0.91 8.21
C GLY A 197 13.81 -0.55 8.31
N CYS A 198 13.49 0.61 8.90
CA CYS A 198 12.11 1.06 9.17
C CYS A 198 11.30 0.05 9.97
N VAL A 199 11.97 -0.68 10.87
CA VAL A 199 11.36 -1.67 11.75
C VAL A 199 10.55 -0.96 12.83
N GLN A 200 9.37 -1.49 13.13
CA GLN A 200 8.58 -1.04 14.27
C GLN A 200 9.33 -1.34 15.58
N SER A 201 9.51 -0.32 16.41
CA SER A 201 10.05 -0.52 17.76
C SER A 201 9.14 -1.44 18.58
N PRO A 202 9.68 -2.42 19.32
CA PRO A 202 8.87 -3.30 20.16
C PRO A 202 7.99 -2.54 21.17
N ILE A 203 8.50 -1.46 21.77
CA ILE A 203 7.71 -0.65 22.69
C ILE A 203 6.56 0.08 21.97
N ASN A 204 6.80 0.57 20.75
CA ASN A 204 5.75 1.20 19.96
C ASN A 204 4.68 0.18 19.52
N ALA A 205 5.09 -1.05 19.20
CA ALA A 205 4.16 -2.12 18.87
C ALA A 205 3.29 -2.51 20.09
N TYR A 206 3.88 -2.53 21.28
CA TYR A 206 3.15 -2.76 22.53
C TYR A 206 2.14 -1.64 22.80
N MET A 207 2.55 -0.38 22.70
CA MET A 207 1.66 0.77 22.89
C MET A 207 0.52 0.79 21.85
N LEU A 208 0.83 0.46 20.59
CA LEU A 208 -0.19 0.30 19.57
C LEU A 208 -1.21 -0.76 19.95
N ASN A 209 -0.76 -1.90 20.45
CA ASN A 209 -1.67 -2.96 20.90
C ASN A 209 -2.64 -2.48 22.00
N LEU A 210 -2.16 -1.67 22.95
CA LEU A 210 -3.02 -1.03 23.95
C LEU A 210 -4.01 -0.05 23.30
N GLY A 211 -3.58 0.74 22.31
CA GLY A 211 -4.45 1.65 21.58
C GLY A 211 -5.57 0.93 20.82
N LEU A 212 -5.27 -0.25 20.26
CA LEU A 212 -6.25 -1.05 19.51
C LEU A 212 -7.39 -1.57 20.39
N GLU A 213 -7.16 -1.80 21.68
CA GLU A 213 -8.21 -2.27 22.60
C GLU A 213 -9.41 -1.31 22.68
N SER A 214 -9.18 -0.01 22.54
CA SER A 214 -10.23 1.01 22.59
C SER A 214 -10.64 1.54 21.21
N LEU A 215 -10.02 1.08 20.12
CA LEU A 215 -10.22 1.64 18.78
C LEU A 215 -11.71 1.63 18.37
N HIS A 216 -12.38 0.50 18.54
CA HIS A 216 -13.79 0.34 18.15
C HIS A 216 -14.73 1.31 18.89
N VAL A 217 -14.43 1.64 20.14
CA VAL A 217 -15.21 2.63 20.91
C VAL A 217 -14.92 4.05 20.45
N ARG A 218 -13.65 4.35 20.15
CA ARG A 218 -13.24 5.70 19.71
C ARG A 218 -13.72 6.03 18.30
N MET A 219 -13.80 5.04 17.42
CA MET A 219 -14.27 5.24 16.04
C MET A 219 -15.79 5.22 15.89
N ALA A 220 -16.54 4.83 16.90
CA ALA A 220 -18.01 4.81 16.88
C ALA A 220 -18.66 6.18 17.14
N ARG A 221 -17.87 7.27 17.29
CA ARG A 221 -18.39 8.61 17.66
C ARG A 221 -18.32 9.59 16.51
#